data_432b99576d246ac97d85e9ec1f58b738
#
_entry.id   432b99576d246ac97d85e9ec1f58b738
#
_cell.length_a   1.000
_cell.length_b   1.000
_cell.length_c   1.000
_cell.angle_alpha   90.00
_cell.angle_beta   90.00
_cell.angle_gamma   90.00
#
_symmetry.space_group_name_H-M   'P 1'
#
loop_
_entity.id
_entity.type
_entity.pdbx_description
1 polymer ?
#
loop_
_entity_poly.entity_id
_entity_poly.type
_entity_poly.pdbx_seq_one_letter_code
_entity_poly.pdbx_strand_id
1 'polypeptide(L)'
;MFLQVPEAWEISGIERNHMIVSQEDLPKIELTWMQKPSRAPLEKVVKRFIAVSQKQLGITITEHPAREGTPSPHSAMDLFFFEWTDGNRTGNGVLIHCNHCHRLTILRIYSRVNWISPSLYSSILDSFRDHFESEETRWSVFGLKLSLPESMDLKSFAFNPGYFRLDFTQQKSRITLYSWGPATFLLSGESLESFVRKHIQLPDHGLLKPMGSDFPELFWEFHPPLLPGHSLPFKLNRPDRLTLCRVTHDKPANRILGILIEAPGPLAHDLLKQVNVDISART
;
A
#
# COMPACT_ATOMS: atom_id res chain seq x y z
N MET A 1 -4.81 6.23 3.37
CA MET A 1 -5.24 5.59 4.63
C MET A 1 -4.03 4.94 5.30
N PHE A 2 -3.83 5.14 6.58
CA PHE A 2 -2.73 4.59 7.38
C PHE A 2 -3.29 4.01 8.68
N LEU A 3 -2.71 2.91 9.14
CA LEU A 3 -3.03 2.28 10.41
C LEU A 3 -1.75 1.65 10.97
N GLN A 4 -1.44 1.91 12.23
CA GLN A 4 -0.31 1.29 12.90
C GLN A 4 -0.81 0.09 13.72
N VAL A 5 -0.15 -1.04 13.53
CA VAL A 5 -0.42 -2.28 14.24
C VAL A 5 0.87 -2.80 14.88
N PRO A 6 0.80 -3.70 15.89
CA PRO A 6 1.98 -4.34 16.45
C PRO A 6 2.84 -5.00 15.38
N GLU A 7 4.16 -4.98 15.56
CA GLU A 7 5.13 -5.51 14.60
C GLU A 7 4.96 -7.01 14.33
N ALA A 8 4.49 -7.76 15.32
CA ALA A 8 4.20 -9.19 15.19
C ALA A 8 2.96 -9.51 14.33
N TRP A 9 2.21 -8.49 13.87
CA TRP A 9 1.03 -8.70 13.05
C TRP A 9 1.38 -8.52 11.57
N GLU A 10 0.89 -9.44 10.74
CA GLU A 10 1.18 -9.48 9.31
C GLU A 10 -0.10 -9.38 8.48
N ILE A 11 0.02 -8.82 7.27
CA ILE A 11 -1.08 -8.84 6.31
C ILE A 11 -1.22 -10.28 5.80
N SER A 12 -2.34 -10.93 6.13
CA SER A 12 -2.66 -12.30 5.71
C SER A 12 -3.62 -12.36 4.54
N GLY A 13 -4.32 -11.28 4.24
CA GLY A 13 -5.21 -11.16 3.09
C GLY A 13 -5.34 -9.72 2.65
N ILE A 14 -5.34 -9.51 1.34
CA ILE A 14 -5.56 -8.19 0.74
C ILE A 14 -6.32 -8.33 -0.57
N GLU A 15 -7.34 -7.52 -0.73
CA GLU A 15 -8.15 -7.36 -1.93
C GLU A 15 -8.29 -5.87 -2.27
N ARG A 16 -9.00 -5.56 -3.35
CA ARG A 16 -9.13 -4.18 -3.83
C ARG A 16 -9.57 -3.18 -2.76
N ASN A 17 -10.52 -3.57 -1.91
CA ASN A 17 -11.14 -2.70 -0.89
C ASN A 17 -11.20 -3.39 0.48
N HIS A 18 -10.35 -4.38 0.72
CA HIS A 18 -10.40 -5.20 1.90
C HIS A 18 -9.01 -5.68 2.28
N MET A 19 -8.72 -5.72 3.59
CA MET A 19 -7.44 -6.18 4.12
C MET A 19 -7.66 -6.91 5.45
N ILE A 20 -6.95 -8.01 5.63
CA ILE A 20 -6.90 -8.76 6.89
C ILE A 20 -5.48 -8.71 7.44
N VAL A 21 -5.38 -8.39 8.71
CA VAL A 21 -4.13 -8.45 9.47
C VAL A 21 -4.25 -9.53 10.52
N SER A 22 -3.28 -10.43 10.57
CA SER A 22 -3.27 -11.61 11.45
C SER A 22 -2.00 -11.69 12.28
N GLN A 23 -2.06 -12.47 13.32
CA GLN A 23 -0.89 -12.93 14.07
C GLN A 23 -0.98 -14.45 14.18
N GLU A 24 0.07 -15.16 13.76
CA GLU A 24 0.09 -16.64 13.79
C GLU A 24 -1.17 -17.25 13.12
N ASP A 25 -1.49 -16.77 11.92
CA ASP A 25 -2.69 -17.17 11.14
C ASP A 25 -4.05 -16.84 11.77
N LEU A 26 -4.07 -16.20 12.94
CA LEU A 26 -5.30 -15.77 13.59
C LEU A 26 -5.63 -14.32 13.22
N PRO A 27 -6.77 -14.04 12.58
CA PRO A 27 -7.15 -12.69 12.21
C PRO A 27 -7.34 -11.83 13.46
N LYS A 28 -6.71 -10.67 13.47
CA LYS A 28 -6.79 -9.65 14.52
C LYS A 28 -7.62 -8.46 14.09
N ILE A 29 -7.41 -8.01 12.87
CA ILE A 29 -8.08 -6.85 12.29
C ILE A 29 -8.52 -7.17 10.87
N GLU A 30 -9.68 -6.67 10.53
CA GLU A 30 -10.21 -6.63 9.18
C GLU A 30 -10.61 -5.20 8.84
N LEU A 31 -10.08 -4.68 7.74
CA LEU A 31 -10.42 -3.37 7.20
C LEU A 31 -11.16 -3.54 5.88
N THR A 32 -12.27 -2.83 5.75
CA THR A 32 -12.97 -2.68 4.49
C THR A 32 -13.18 -1.20 4.23
N TRP A 33 -12.88 -0.71 3.02
CA TRP A 33 -13.08 0.69 2.68
C TRP A 33 -13.81 0.84 1.36
N MET A 34 -14.57 1.92 1.24
CA MET A 34 -15.30 2.24 0.03
C MET A 34 -15.37 3.75 -0.18
N GLN A 35 -15.23 4.16 -1.44
CA GLN A 35 -15.51 5.54 -1.82
C GLN A 35 -17.01 5.73 -1.89
N LYS A 36 -17.52 6.73 -1.19
CA LYS A 36 -18.94 7.01 -1.19
C LYS A 36 -19.28 8.14 -2.15
N PRO A 37 -20.22 7.93 -3.07
CA PRO A 37 -20.56 8.93 -4.08
C PRO A 37 -21.44 10.08 -3.55
N SER A 38 -21.93 10.04 -2.31
CA SER A 38 -22.86 11.04 -1.80
C SER A 38 -22.56 11.50 -0.37
N ARG A 39 -22.82 12.78 -0.10
CA ARG A 39 -22.79 13.42 1.23
C ARG A 39 -23.96 12.99 2.13
N ALA A 40 -24.35 11.70 2.13
CA ALA A 40 -25.43 11.26 3.00
C ALA A 40 -25.00 11.37 4.47
N PRO A 41 -25.89 11.79 5.38
CA PRO A 41 -25.61 11.84 6.81
C PRO A 41 -25.17 10.48 7.36
N LEU A 42 -24.26 10.49 8.35
CA LEU A 42 -23.72 9.28 8.98
C LEU A 42 -24.83 8.30 9.41
N GLU A 43 -25.90 8.79 10.00
CA GLU A 43 -27.05 7.97 10.44
C GLU A 43 -27.64 7.10 9.31
N LYS A 44 -27.80 7.66 8.10
CA LYS A 44 -28.27 6.88 6.94
C LYS A 44 -27.28 5.82 6.52
N VAL A 45 -25.98 6.15 6.63
CA VAL A 45 -24.90 5.21 6.33
C VAL A 45 -24.90 4.06 7.30
N VAL A 46 -24.99 4.36 8.60
CA VAL A 46 -25.04 3.38 9.68
C VAL A 46 -26.24 2.44 9.52
N LYS A 47 -27.46 2.99 9.31
CA LYS A 47 -28.66 2.18 9.08
C LYS A 47 -28.49 1.22 7.90
N ARG A 48 -27.92 1.70 6.81
CA ARG A 48 -27.64 0.87 5.62
C ARG A 48 -26.58 -0.18 5.92
N PHE A 49 -25.50 0.19 6.62
CA PHE A 49 -24.43 -0.73 7.02
C PHE A 49 -24.97 -1.87 7.84
N ILE A 50 -25.77 -1.60 8.90
CA ILE A 50 -26.39 -2.61 9.75
C ILE A 50 -27.27 -3.55 8.91
N ALA A 51 -28.15 -2.99 8.09
CA ALA A 51 -29.07 -3.79 7.27
C ALA A 51 -28.35 -4.69 6.24
N VAL A 52 -27.29 -4.18 5.61
CA VAL A 52 -26.49 -4.94 4.64
C VAL A 52 -25.68 -6.03 5.36
N SER A 53 -25.06 -5.71 6.49
CA SER A 53 -24.28 -6.66 7.28
C SER A 53 -25.13 -7.85 7.72
N GLN A 54 -26.33 -7.59 8.21
CA GLN A 54 -27.26 -8.64 8.63
C GLN A 54 -27.79 -9.46 7.46
N LYS A 55 -28.25 -8.79 6.39
CA LYS A 55 -28.94 -9.46 5.27
C LYS A 55 -28.00 -10.23 4.34
N GLN A 56 -26.80 -9.68 4.06
CA GLN A 56 -25.88 -10.25 3.06
C GLN A 56 -24.74 -11.06 3.68
N LEU A 57 -24.31 -10.70 4.89
CA LEU A 57 -23.15 -11.32 5.54
C LEU A 57 -23.50 -12.18 6.74
N GLY A 58 -24.77 -12.15 7.20
CA GLY A 58 -25.19 -12.84 8.42
C GLY A 58 -24.55 -12.26 9.69
N ILE A 59 -24.04 -11.02 9.63
CA ILE A 59 -23.37 -10.37 10.77
C ILE A 59 -24.39 -9.51 11.52
N THR A 60 -24.56 -9.81 12.81
CA THR A 60 -25.36 -8.97 13.71
C THR A 60 -24.47 -7.83 14.21
N ILE A 61 -24.96 -6.61 14.11
CA ILE A 61 -24.30 -5.39 14.56
C ILE A 61 -25.13 -4.79 15.71
N THR A 62 -24.49 -4.54 16.85
CA THR A 62 -25.07 -3.86 17.99
C THR A 62 -24.32 -2.57 18.25
N GLU A 63 -25.02 -1.45 18.31
CA GLU A 63 -24.40 -0.16 18.64
C GLU A 63 -23.79 -0.20 20.04
N HIS A 64 -22.61 0.35 20.16
CA HIS A 64 -21.90 0.44 21.42
C HIS A 64 -21.44 1.89 21.63
N PRO A 65 -21.66 2.49 22.81
CA PRO A 65 -21.12 3.81 23.10
C PRO A 65 -19.58 3.77 23.04
N ALA A 66 -18.97 4.88 22.63
CA ALA A 66 -17.53 5.02 22.71
C ALA A 66 -17.06 4.67 24.12
N ARG A 67 -16.04 3.82 24.25
CA ARG A 67 -15.47 3.50 25.56
C ARG A 67 -14.82 4.74 26.15
N GLU A 68 -14.91 4.91 27.48
CA GLU A 68 -14.15 5.95 28.17
C GLU A 68 -12.66 5.85 27.80
N GLY A 69 -12.06 6.97 27.40
CA GLY A 69 -10.70 7.01 26.91
C GLY A 69 -10.51 6.61 25.46
N THR A 70 -11.59 6.31 24.70
CA THR A 70 -11.47 6.18 23.25
C THR A 70 -11.13 7.54 22.66
N PRO A 71 -10.00 7.67 21.96
CA PRO A 71 -9.62 8.94 21.40
C PRO A 71 -10.68 9.41 20.40
N SER A 72 -10.96 10.69 20.43
CA SER A 72 -11.69 11.33 19.34
C SER A 72 -10.71 11.42 18.16
N PRO A 73 -10.85 10.61 17.13
CA PRO A 73 -10.01 10.80 15.95
C PRO A 73 -10.29 12.21 15.42
N HIS A 74 -9.29 12.76 14.78
CA HIS A 74 -9.25 14.10 14.22
C HIS A 74 -10.62 14.67 13.87
N SER A 75 -10.82 15.97 14.13
CA SER A 75 -12.06 16.75 13.96
C SER A 75 -12.76 16.60 12.58
N ALA A 76 -12.13 15.92 11.64
CA ALA A 76 -12.62 15.67 10.29
C ALA A 76 -13.26 14.29 10.08
N MET A 77 -13.48 13.50 11.14
CA MET A 77 -14.03 12.14 11.02
C MET A 77 -15.22 11.93 11.93
N ASP A 78 -16.28 11.34 11.39
CA ASP A 78 -17.41 10.84 12.17
C ASP A 78 -17.23 9.37 12.45
N LEU A 79 -17.48 8.94 13.68
CA LEU A 79 -17.31 7.57 14.13
C LEU A 79 -18.61 6.97 14.60
N PHE A 80 -18.80 5.68 14.30
CA PHE A 80 -19.84 4.85 14.87
C PHE A 80 -19.20 3.57 15.40
N PHE A 81 -19.26 3.37 16.72
CA PHE A 81 -18.74 2.18 17.39
C PHE A 81 -19.80 1.10 17.49
N PHE A 82 -19.40 -0.17 17.30
CA PHE A 82 -20.31 -1.29 17.35
C PHE A 82 -19.61 -2.56 17.84
N GLU A 83 -20.42 -3.47 18.39
CA GLU A 83 -20.07 -4.87 18.54
C GLU A 83 -20.63 -5.65 17.36
N TRP A 84 -19.96 -6.72 16.97
CA TRP A 84 -20.41 -7.57 15.88
C TRP A 84 -20.25 -9.05 16.22
N THR A 85 -21.15 -9.88 15.66
CA THR A 85 -21.06 -11.33 15.70
C THR A 85 -21.58 -11.94 14.40
N ASP A 86 -20.92 -13.00 13.92
CA ASP A 86 -21.35 -13.83 12.79
C ASP A 86 -21.79 -15.23 13.24
N GLY A 87 -22.07 -15.39 14.53
CA GLY A 87 -22.43 -16.66 15.16
C GLY A 87 -21.22 -17.47 15.65
N ASN A 88 -20.11 -17.42 14.97
CA ASN A 88 -18.87 -18.14 15.33
C ASN A 88 -17.80 -17.20 15.91
N ARG A 89 -17.77 -15.96 15.43
CA ARG A 89 -16.79 -14.94 15.78
C ARG A 89 -17.50 -13.71 16.31
N THR A 90 -16.85 -13.05 17.22
CA THR A 90 -17.34 -11.80 17.81
C THR A 90 -16.22 -10.79 17.85
N GLY A 91 -16.56 -9.53 17.91
CA GLY A 91 -15.58 -8.48 18.05
C GLY A 91 -16.16 -7.10 18.20
N ASN A 92 -15.27 -6.14 18.31
CA ASN A 92 -15.60 -4.73 18.28
C ASN A 92 -15.32 -4.17 16.89
N GLY A 93 -16.02 -3.11 16.54
CA GLY A 93 -15.78 -2.42 15.28
C GLY A 93 -16.00 -0.94 15.39
N VAL A 94 -15.46 -0.24 14.42
CA VAL A 94 -15.72 1.17 14.20
C VAL A 94 -15.96 1.42 12.72
N LEU A 95 -17.02 2.13 12.42
CA LEU A 95 -17.28 2.69 11.12
C LEU A 95 -16.79 4.13 11.15
N ILE A 96 -15.86 4.46 10.27
CA ILE A 96 -15.18 5.74 10.17
C ILE A 96 -15.61 6.41 8.87
N HIS A 97 -16.22 7.58 8.97
CA HIS A 97 -16.57 8.39 7.82
C HIS A 97 -15.70 9.63 7.78
N CYS A 98 -14.92 9.77 6.71
CA CYS A 98 -14.11 10.96 6.49
C CYS A 98 -14.97 12.10 5.90
N ASN A 99 -15.02 13.24 6.58
CA ASN A 99 -15.78 14.40 6.13
C ASN A 99 -15.09 15.15 4.97
N HIS A 100 -13.80 14.86 4.73
CA HIS A 100 -13.03 15.50 3.65
C HIS A 100 -13.23 14.79 2.30
N CYS A 101 -12.93 13.49 2.23
CA CYS A 101 -12.99 12.72 0.98
C CYS A 101 -14.25 11.84 0.87
N HIS A 102 -15.10 11.83 1.89
CA HIS A 102 -16.30 10.99 2.00
C HIS A 102 -16.02 9.47 1.91
N ARG A 103 -14.79 9.04 2.20
CA ARG A 103 -14.47 7.62 2.32
C ARG A 103 -15.12 7.05 3.57
N LEU A 104 -15.63 5.85 3.43
CA LEU A 104 -16.14 5.06 4.53
C LEU A 104 -15.17 3.91 4.78
N THR A 105 -14.69 3.79 6.00
CA THR A 105 -13.82 2.68 6.43
C THR A 105 -14.50 1.93 7.56
N ILE A 106 -14.55 0.63 7.46
CA ILE A 106 -15.05 -0.28 8.48
C ILE A 106 -13.83 -1.02 9.03
N LEU A 107 -13.55 -0.83 10.30
CA LEU A 107 -12.50 -1.53 11.02
C LEU A 107 -13.19 -2.53 11.96
N ARG A 108 -12.98 -3.83 11.75
CA ARG A 108 -13.43 -4.90 12.64
C ARG A 108 -12.24 -5.49 13.39
N ILE A 109 -12.35 -5.62 14.68
CA ILE A 109 -11.35 -6.18 15.57
C ILE A 109 -11.93 -7.42 16.20
N TYR A 110 -11.22 -8.55 16.08
CA TYR A 110 -11.65 -9.85 16.57
C TYR A 110 -11.34 -9.99 18.06
N SER A 111 -12.33 -10.42 18.86
CA SER A 111 -12.19 -10.47 20.32
C SER A 111 -11.99 -11.87 20.92
N ARG A 112 -12.15 -12.94 20.14
CA ARG A 112 -12.26 -14.31 20.69
C ARG A 112 -10.94 -15.05 20.95
N VAL A 113 -9.81 -14.56 20.42
CA VAL A 113 -8.52 -15.24 20.61
C VAL A 113 -7.46 -14.22 20.99
N ASN A 114 -7.15 -14.14 22.27
CA ASN A 114 -6.20 -13.18 22.86
C ASN A 114 -6.67 -11.72 22.74
N TRP A 115 -7.35 -11.27 23.77
CA TRP A 115 -7.85 -9.90 23.94
C TRP A 115 -6.83 -8.86 23.48
N ILE A 116 -7.24 -8.08 22.51
CA ILE A 116 -6.56 -6.81 22.28
C ILE A 116 -6.84 -5.97 23.52
N SER A 117 -5.80 -5.61 24.25
CA SER A 117 -5.97 -4.79 25.44
C SER A 117 -6.67 -3.47 25.09
N PRO A 118 -7.45 -2.87 25.99
CA PRO A 118 -8.07 -1.58 25.73
C PRO A 118 -7.06 -0.51 25.28
N SER A 119 -5.85 -0.53 25.85
CA SER A 119 -4.75 0.36 25.46
C SER A 119 -4.27 0.13 24.04
N LEU A 120 -4.13 -1.12 23.60
CA LEU A 120 -3.76 -1.44 22.23
C LEU A 120 -4.88 -1.08 21.24
N TYR A 121 -6.15 -1.32 21.62
CA TYR A 121 -7.30 -0.90 20.82
C TYR A 121 -7.28 0.62 20.59
N SER A 122 -7.12 1.40 21.66
CA SER A 122 -7.01 2.86 21.57
C SER A 122 -5.81 3.30 20.72
N SER A 123 -4.64 2.69 20.93
CA SER A 123 -3.44 3.00 20.15
C SER A 123 -3.62 2.75 18.65
N ILE A 124 -4.29 1.65 18.28
CA ILE A 124 -4.58 1.34 16.87
C ILE A 124 -5.53 2.40 16.28
N LEU A 125 -6.60 2.74 16.99
CA LEU A 125 -7.54 3.78 16.53
C LEU A 125 -6.88 5.16 16.46
N ASP A 126 -6.06 5.53 17.44
CA ASP A 126 -5.30 6.78 17.47
C ASP A 126 -4.36 6.91 16.28
N SER A 127 -3.82 5.79 15.83
CA SER A 127 -2.91 5.77 14.68
C SER A 127 -3.63 5.90 13.33
N PHE A 128 -4.95 5.69 13.29
CA PHE A 128 -5.70 5.73 12.05
C PHE A 128 -5.68 7.12 11.43
N ARG A 129 -5.29 7.19 10.16
CA ARG A 129 -5.32 8.41 9.34
C ARG A 129 -5.89 8.05 7.97
N ASP A 130 -6.94 8.75 7.57
CA ASP A 130 -7.47 8.62 6.21
C ASP A 130 -6.67 9.48 5.22
N HIS A 131 -6.22 10.64 5.68
CA HIS A 131 -5.35 11.57 4.96
C HIS A 131 -4.11 11.88 5.79
N PHE A 132 -3.03 12.16 5.10
CA PHE A 132 -1.84 12.78 5.70
C PHE A 132 -1.92 14.28 5.44
N GLU A 133 -1.38 15.08 6.35
CA GLU A 133 -1.14 16.51 6.15
C GLU A 133 0.10 16.77 5.27
N SER A 134 0.78 15.69 4.85
CA SER A 134 1.96 15.74 3.99
C SER A 134 1.61 15.40 2.55
N GLU A 135 2.33 15.96 1.60
CA GLU A 135 2.25 15.65 0.17
C GLU A 135 2.72 14.22 -0.18
N GLU A 136 3.08 13.43 0.84
CA GLU A 136 3.58 12.07 0.70
C GLU A 136 2.68 11.05 1.39
N THR A 137 2.43 9.94 0.73
CA THR A 137 1.80 8.76 1.32
C THR A 137 2.86 7.73 1.70
N ARG A 138 2.82 7.27 2.95
CA ARG A 138 3.74 6.25 3.46
C ARG A 138 3.09 4.88 3.41
N TRP A 139 3.84 3.93 2.88
CA TRP A 139 3.46 2.53 2.80
C TRP A 139 4.42 1.70 3.64
N SER A 140 3.88 0.71 4.35
CA SER A 140 4.70 -0.27 5.08
C SER A 140 4.17 -1.67 4.78
N VAL A 141 4.99 -2.50 4.16
CA VAL A 141 4.62 -3.85 3.73
C VAL A 141 5.80 -4.79 3.91
N PHE A 142 5.64 -5.83 4.71
CA PHE A 142 6.68 -6.86 4.95
C PHE A 142 8.06 -6.30 5.34
N GLY A 143 8.09 -5.32 6.25
CA GLY A 143 9.32 -4.67 6.70
C GLY A 143 9.91 -3.66 5.71
N LEU A 144 9.26 -3.42 4.58
CA LEU A 144 9.65 -2.39 3.63
C LEU A 144 8.81 -1.15 3.88
N LYS A 145 9.47 0.00 4.03
CA LYS A 145 8.83 1.31 4.15
C LYS A 145 9.06 2.08 2.85
N LEU A 146 7.99 2.65 2.32
CA LEU A 146 7.99 3.37 1.05
C LEU A 146 7.28 4.70 1.23
N SER A 147 7.88 5.81 0.80
CA SER A 147 7.22 7.10 0.66
C SER A 147 7.00 7.41 -0.81
N LEU A 148 5.79 7.80 -1.15
CA LEU A 148 5.36 8.17 -2.50
C LEU A 148 4.56 9.48 -2.46
N PRO A 149 4.50 10.23 -3.57
CA PRO A 149 3.56 11.35 -3.69
C PRO A 149 2.12 10.92 -3.38
N GLU A 150 1.37 11.74 -2.63
CA GLU A 150 -0.02 11.45 -2.24
C GLU A 150 -0.94 11.15 -3.44
N SER A 151 -0.63 11.75 -4.57
CA SER A 151 -1.37 11.60 -5.82
C SER A 151 -1.23 10.23 -6.49
N MET A 152 -0.33 9.36 -6.00
CA MET A 152 -0.13 8.01 -6.53
C MET A 152 -1.11 7.01 -5.93
N ASP A 153 -1.94 6.40 -6.77
CA ASP A 153 -2.89 5.37 -6.39
C ASP A 153 -2.31 3.96 -6.61
N LEU A 154 -2.47 3.06 -5.64
CA LEU A 154 -2.16 1.64 -5.80
C LEU A 154 -3.13 1.02 -6.81
N LYS A 155 -2.62 0.63 -7.98
CA LYS A 155 -3.40 0.07 -9.08
C LYS A 155 -3.50 -1.45 -9.01
N SER A 156 -2.39 -2.11 -8.72
CA SER A 156 -2.31 -3.56 -8.60
C SER A 156 -1.18 -3.97 -7.67
N PHE A 157 -1.26 -5.20 -7.18
CA PHE A 157 -0.23 -5.80 -6.34
C PHE A 157 -0.16 -7.31 -6.59
N ALA A 158 0.98 -7.89 -6.22
CA ALA A 158 1.17 -9.34 -6.16
C ALA A 158 2.00 -9.68 -4.93
N PHE A 159 1.55 -10.64 -4.14
CA PHE A 159 2.26 -11.18 -2.99
C PHE A 159 2.41 -12.69 -3.17
N ASN A 160 3.65 -13.14 -3.29
CA ASN A 160 4.00 -14.54 -3.38
C ASN A 160 5.13 -14.84 -2.40
N PRO A 161 5.32 -16.08 -1.96
CA PRO A 161 6.47 -16.42 -1.12
C PRO A 161 7.79 -15.96 -1.74
N GLY A 162 8.53 -15.13 -1.02
CA GLY A 162 9.80 -14.57 -1.48
C GLY A 162 9.71 -13.48 -2.56
N TYR A 163 8.54 -13.05 -2.96
CA TYR A 163 8.35 -12.01 -3.97
C TYR A 163 7.13 -11.16 -3.72
N PHE A 164 7.26 -9.85 -3.84
CA PHE A 164 6.09 -9.00 -4.01
C PHE A 164 6.31 -7.89 -5.03
N ARG A 165 5.20 -7.39 -5.56
CA ARG A 165 5.14 -6.27 -6.49
C ARG A 165 4.00 -5.34 -6.12
N LEU A 166 4.27 -4.04 -6.15
CA LEU A 166 3.26 -2.99 -5.99
C LEU A 166 3.32 -2.06 -7.19
N ASP A 167 2.20 -1.84 -7.85
CA ASP A 167 2.07 -0.95 -8.99
C ASP A 167 1.26 0.29 -8.58
N PHE A 168 1.87 1.45 -8.66
CA PHE A 168 1.24 2.74 -8.42
C PHE A 168 1.09 3.51 -9.71
N THR A 169 0.00 4.26 -9.86
CA THR A 169 -0.27 5.06 -11.05
C THR A 169 -0.83 6.43 -10.70
N GLN A 170 -0.42 7.42 -11.47
CA GLN A 170 -1.01 8.76 -11.47
C GLN A 170 -1.00 9.29 -12.89
N GLN A 171 -2.18 9.54 -13.47
CA GLN A 171 -2.31 10.04 -14.84
C GLN A 171 -1.47 9.23 -15.85
N LYS A 172 -0.35 9.80 -16.34
CA LYS A 172 0.56 9.18 -17.30
C LYS A 172 1.82 8.57 -16.66
N SER A 173 1.91 8.60 -15.34
CA SER A 173 3.05 8.10 -14.58
C SER A 173 2.73 6.77 -13.92
N ARG A 174 3.73 5.90 -13.84
CA ARG A 174 3.65 4.61 -13.15
C ARG A 174 4.93 4.40 -12.36
N ILE A 175 4.77 3.90 -11.14
CA ILE A 175 5.87 3.40 -10.31
C ILE A 175 5.56 1.95 -9.98
N THR A 176 6.49 1.06 -10.28
CA THR A 176 6.41 -0.34 -9.88
C THR A 176 7.53 -0.62 -8.90
N LEU A 177 7.15 -1.08 -7.72
CA LEU A 177 8.08 -1.54 -6.70
C LEU A 177 8.13 -3.07 -6.72
N TYR A 178 9.33 -3.61 -6.69
CA TYR A 178 9.61 -5.03 -6.60
C TYR A 178 10.42 -5.33 -5.36
N SER A 179 10.17 -6.47 -4.72
CA SER A 179 11.03 -7.04 -3.70
C SER A 179 11.13 -8.55 -3.88
N TRP A 180 12.37 -9.05 -3.87
CA TRP A 180 12.65 -10.47 -3.94
C TRP A 180 13.56 -10.90 -2.78
N GLY A 181 13.34 -12.08 -2.24
CA GLY A 181 14.17 -12.66 -1.17
C GLY A 181 13.89 -14.14 -0.96
N PRO A 182 14.86 -14.88 -0.41
CA PRO A 182 16.21 -14.45 0.02
C PRO A 182 17.16 -14.21 -1.16
N ALA A 183 17.85 -13.06 -1.15
CA ALA A 183 18.74 -12.66 -2.25
C ALA A 183 19.93 -13.63 -2.43
N THR A 184 20.47 -14.17 -1.34
CA THR A 184 21.56 -15.15 -1.38
C THR A 184 21.21 -16.42 -2.17
N PHE A 185 19.96 -16.86 -2.10
CA PHE A 185 19.46 -18.00 -2.88
C PHE A 185 19.25 -17.59 -4.34
N LEU A 186 18.61 -16.47 -4.58
CA LEU A 186 18.24 -15.99 -5.92
C LEU A 186 19.46 -15.62 -6.77
N LEU A 187 20.51 -15.09 -6.15
CA LEU A 187 21.75 -14.72 -6.82
C LEU A 187 22.82 -15.82 -6.79
N SER A 188 22.46 -17.04 -6.36
CA SER A 188 23.41 -18.15 -6.38
C SER A 188 23.70 -18.54 -7.83
N GLY A 189 24.92 -18.20 -8.30
CA GLY A 189 25.36 -18.55 -9.67
C GLY A 189 24.98 -17.54 -10.74
N GLU A 190 24.37 -16.42 -10.42
CA GLU A 190 24.11 -15.34 -11.38
C GLU A 190 24.39 -13.94 -10.83
N SER A 191 24.66 -12.99 -11.74
CA SER A 191 24.84 -11.60 -11.38
C SER A 191 23.49 -10.91 -11.13
N LEU A 192 23.50 -9.82 -10.33
CA LEU A 192 22.31 -8.98 -10.13
C LEU A 192 21.75 -8.48 -11.48
N GLU A 193 22.61 -8.12 -12.43
CA GLU A 193 22.18 -7.71 -13.75
C GLU A 193 21.42 -8.78 -14.51
N SER A 194 21.96 -10.02 -14.55
CA SER A 194 21.30 -11.16 -15.20
C SER A 194 19.94 -11.43 -14.56
N PHE A 195 19.87 -11.41 -13.23
CA PHE A 195 18.63 -11.56 -12.50
C PHE A 195 17.59 -10.51 -12.89
N VAL A 196 18.00 -9.23 -12.92
CA VAL A 196 17.08 -8.11 -13.24
C VAL A 196 16.55 -8.24 -14.67
N ARG A 197 17.39 -8.59 -15.65
CA ARG A 197 16.97 -8.78 -17.06
C ARG A 197 15.94 -9.91 -17.22
N LYS A 198 15.98 -10.93 -16.36
CA LYS A 198 14.98 -12.02 -16.36
C LYS A 198 13.65 -11.63 -15.74
N HIS A 199 13.68 -10.81 -14.68
CA HIS A 199 12.53 -10.58 -13.82
C HIS A 199 11.85 -9.22 -14.00
N ILE A 200 12.55 -8.24 -14.57
CA ILE A 200 11.99 -6.94 -14.92
C ILE A 200 12.00 -6.81 -16.44
N GLN A 201 10.85 -6.54 -17.03
CA GLN A 201 10.76 -6.27 -18.47
C GLN A 201 11.34 -4.90 -18.77
N LEU A 202 12.65 -4.85 -18.94
CA LEU A 202 13.34 -3.65 -19.36
C LEU A 202 13.43 -3.61 -20.90
N PRO A 203 13.37 -2.42 -21.51
CA PRO A 203 13.66 -2.26 -22.92
C PRO A 203 15.08 -2.73 -23.25
N ASP A 204 15.27 -3.39 -24.41
CA ASP A 204 16.55 -3.96 -24.82
C ASP A 204 17.68 -2.93 -24.99
N HIS A 205 17.31 -1.66 -25.18
CA HIS A 205 18.20 -0.54 -25.45
C HIS A 205 18.16 0.47 -24.29
N GLY A 206 18.90 0.22 -23.25
CA GLY A 206 19.03 1.16 -22.12
C GLY A 206 20.48 1.28 -21.69
N LEU A 207 20.87 2.45 -21.20
CA LEU A 207 22.17 2.63 -20.56
C LEU A 207 22.13 2.08 -19.15
N LEU A 208 22.86 0.99 -18.94
CA LEU A 208 23.11 0.49 -17.59
C LEU A 208 24.29 1.28 -17.00
N LYS A 209 24.04 1.93 -15.87
CA LYS A 209 25.10 2.62 -15.13
C LYS A 209 25.20 1.98 -13.74
N PRO A 210 26.34 1.39 -13.37
CA PRO A 210 26.58 1.03 -11.99
C PRO A 210 26.66 2.31 -11.14
N MET A 211 25.92 2.38 -10.05
CA MET A 211 25.98 3.49 -9.11
C MET A 211 26.57 2.99 -7.79
N GLY A 212 27.74 3.53 -7.43
CA GLY A 212 28.38 3.29 -6.14
C GLY A 212 29.40 2.13 -6.13
N SER A 213 30.43 2.26 -5.27
CA SER A 213 31.48 1.26 -5.07
C SER A 213 31.11 0.21 -4.02
N ASP A 214 30.26 0.55 -3.04
CA ASP A 214 30.09 -0.24 -1.81
C ASP A 214 28.78 -1.04 -1.75
N PHE A 215 27.78 -0.66 -2.56
CA PHE A 215 26.51 -1.38 -2.67
C PHE A 215 26.28 -1.79 -4.14
N PRO A 216 25.94 -3.04 -4.43
CA PRO A 216 25.58 -3.46 -5.77
C PRO A 216 24.23 -2.83 -6.16
N GLU A 217 24.29 -1.62 -6.64
CA GLU A 217 23.18 -0.85 -7.16
C GLU A 217 23.32 -0.73 -8.67
N LEU A 218 22.23 -1.05 -9.38
CA LEU A 218 22.13 -0.95 -10.83
C LEU A 218 21.09 0.13 -11.18
N PHE A 219 21.44 0.99 -12.10
CA PHE A 219 20.57 2.01 -12.63
C PHE A 219 20.41 1.87 -14.14
N TRP A 220 19.17 1.86 -14.61
CA TRP A 220 18.80 1.88 -16.02
C TRP A 220 18.05 3.12 -16.37
N GLU A 221 18.43 3.72 -17.50
CA GLU A 221 17.72 4.81 -18.10
C GLU A 221 17.44 4.48 -19.56
N PHE A 222 16.18 4.57 -19.98
CA PHE A 222 15.74 4.29 -21.33
C PHE A 222 14.89 5.44 -21.87
N HIS A 223 15.34 5.99 -22.99
CA HIS A 223 14.59 6.92 -23.81
C HIS A 223 14.02 6.15 -25.02
N PRO A 224 12.70 6.12 -25.25
CA PRO A 224 12.16 5.50 -26.44
C PRO A 224 12.74 6.19 -27.68
N PRO A 225 13.19 5.43 -28.70
CA PRO A 225 13.75 6.01 -29.89
C PRO A 225 12.72 6.92 -30.57
N LEU A 226 13.13 8.10 -30.94
CA LEU A 226 12.38 8.96 -31.85
C LEU A 226 12.26 8.18 -33.16
N LEU A 227 11.06 7.80 -33.55
CA LEU A 227 10.82 7.09 -34.81
C LEU A 227 11.35 7.95 -35.96
N PRO A 228 12.38 7.51 -36.71
CA PRO A 228 12.87 8.26 -37.86
C PRO A 228 11.77 8.19 -38.95
N GLY A 229 11.33 9.33 -39.45
CA GLY A 229 10.80 9.42 -40.79
C GLY A 229 9.31 9.49 -41.01
N HIS A 230 8.52 10.06 -40.10
CA HIS A 230 7.22 10.58 -40.50
C HIS A 230 7.13 12.07 -40.18
N SER A 231 7.45 12.88 -41.19
CA SER A 231 7.09 14.30 -41.28
C SER A 231 5.56 14.44 -41.46
N LEU A 232 4.80 14.01 -40.48
CA LEU A 232 3.40 14.36 -40.39
C LEU A 232 3.29 15.76 -39.79
N PRO A 233 2.51 16.67 -40.37
CA PRO A 233 2.36 18.06 -39.93
C PRO A 233 1.65 18.21 -38.59
N PHE A 234 1.16 17.13 -38.03
CA PHE A 234 0.67 17.08 -36.66
C PHE A 234 1.76 16.49 -35.78
N LYS A 235 2.48 17.36 -35.05
CA LYS A 235 3.21 17.00 -33.86
C LYS A 235 2.18 16.44 -32.84
N LEU A 236 1.87 15.17 -32.95
CA LEU A 236 1.38 14.44 -31.80
C LEU A 236 2.49 14.53 -30.76
N ASN A 237 2.36 15.49 -29.84
CA ASN A 237 3.16 15.58 -28.63
C ASN A 237 2.95 14.30 -27.84
N ARG A 238 3.59 13.20 -28.24
CA ARG A 238 3.82 12.08 -27.34
C ARG A 238 4.80 12.64 -26.31
N PRO A 239 4.39 12.80 -25.05
CA PRO A 239 5.32 13.24 -24.04
C PRO A 239 6.50 12.26 -24.07
N ASP A 240 7.72 12.80 -24.11
CA ASP A 240 8.97 12.05 -24.00
C ASP A 240 8.88 11.17 -22.76
N ARG A 241 8.53 9.91 -22.95
CA ARG A 241 8.30 8.99 -21.84
C ARG A 241 9.63 8.34 -21.50
N LEU A 242 10.08 8.61 -20.29
CA LEU A 242 11.33 8.07 -19.76
C LEU A 242 11.01 6.86 -18.90
N THR A 243 11.82 5.81 -19.04
CA THR A 243 11.80 4.66 -18.13
C THR A 243 13.10 4.67 -17.33
N LEU A 244 12.95 4.72 -16.01
CA LEU A 244 14.05 4.63 -15.05
C LEU A 244 13.87 3.35 -14.24
N CYS A 245 14.95 2.61 -14.05
CA CYS A 245 14.96 1.45 -13.18
C CYS A 245 16.16 1.53 -12.23
N ARG A 246 15.88 1.41 -10.93
CA ARG A 246 16.90 1.31 -9.88
C ARG A 246 16.73 -0.02 -9.17
N VAL A 247 17.80 -0.80 -9.09
CA VAL A 247 17.79 -2.09 -8.38
C VAL A 247 18.94 -2.13 -7.39
N THR A 248 18.64 -2.48 -6.16
CA THR A 248 19.60 -2.56 -5.05
C THR A 248 19.56 -3.94 -4.44
N HIS A 249 20.71 -4.52 -4.18
CA HIS A 249 20.85 -5.71 -3.34
C HIS A 249 21.13 -5.28 -1.90
N ASP A 250 20.12 -5.31 -1.06
CA ASP A 250 20.25 -5.08 0.38
C ASP A 250 20.78 -6.37 1.03
N LYS A 251 22.08 -6.40 1.33
CA LYS A 251 22.74 -7.56 1.94
C LYS A 251 22.28 -7.81 3.38
N PRO A 252 22.16 -6.77 4.26
CA PRO A 252 21.66 -6.93 5.62
C PRO A 252 20.27 -7.55 5.68
N ALA A 253 19.35 -7.10 4.86
CA ALA A 253 17.99 -7.63 4.79
C ALA A 253 17.87 -8.90 3.92
N ASN A 254 18.95 -9.29 3.24
CA ASN A 254 18.98 -10.40 2.27
C ASN A 254 17.88 -10.30 1.20
N ARG A 255 17.71 -9.09 0.63
CA ARG A 255 16.67 -8.78 -0.35
C ARG A 255 17.21 -8.04 -1.57
N ILE A 256 16.55 -8.25 -2.69
CA ILE A 256 16.72 -7.45 -3.90
C ILE A 256 15.51 -6.53 -4.00
N LEU A 257 15.75 -5.22 -4.11
CA LEU A 257 14.72 -4.21 -4.32
C LEU A 257 14.83 -3.64 -5.73
N GLY A 258 13.71 -3.53 -6.42
CA GLY A 258 13.61 -2.89 -7.72
C GLY A 258 12.58 -1.78 -7.71
N ILE A 259 12.92 -0.63 -8.28
CA ILE A 259 12.01 0.49 -8.53
C ILE A 259 12.04 0.76 -10.03
N LEU A 260 10.88 0.63 -10.67
CA LEU A 260 10.69 0.96 -12.09
C LEU A 260 9.75 2.16 -12.18
N ILE A 261 10.19 3.23 -12.85
CA ILE A 261 9.43 4.46 -13.06
C ILE A 261 9.24 4.66 -14.54
N GLU A 262 8.02 4.85 -14.97
CA GLU A 262 7.62 5.19 -16.33
C GLU A 262 6.82 6.49 -16.29
N ALA A 263 7.40 7.60 -16.74
CA ALA A 263 6.77 8.92 -16.68
C ALA A 263 7.32 9.84 -17.78
N PRO A 264 6.71 11.03 -18.03
CA PRO A 264 7.34 12.08 -18.80
C PRO A 264 8.71 12.45 -18.24
N GLY A 265 9.71 12.71 -19.11
CA GLY A 265 11.14 12.79 -18.77
C GLY A 265 11.48 13.58 -17.50
N PRO A 266 11.13 14.87 -17.38
CA PRO A 266 11.44 15.65 -16.16
C PRO A 266 10.79 15.07 -14.90
N LEU A 267 9.54 14.63 -15.02
CA LEU A 267 8.77 14.06 -13.91
C LEU A 267 9.34 12.72 -13.45
N ALA A 268 9.91 11.90 -14.34
CA ALA A 268 10.49 10.61 -13.97
C ALA A 268 11.66 10.77 -12.99
N HIS A 269 12.55 11.74 -13.24
CA HIS A 269 13.67 12.03 -12.35
C HIS A 269 13.22 12.60 -10.99
N ASP A 270 12.19 13.44 -10.99
CA ASP A 270 11.63 14.00 -9.75
C ASP A 270 10.96 12.91 -8.92
N LEU A 271 10.20 12.02 -9.55
CA LEU A 271 9.62 10.86 -8.88
C LEU A 271 10.69 9.95 -8.29
N LEU A 272 11.80 9.71 -9.02
CA LEU A 272 12.89 8.87 -8.51
C LEU A 272 13.54 9.46 -7.25
N LYS A 273 13.64 10.79 -7.15
CA LYS A 273 14.16 11.48 -5.95
C LYS A 273 13.20 11.43 -4.78
N GLN A 274 11.90 11.48 -5.06
CA GLN A 274 10.84 11.46 -4.05
C GLN A 274 10.57 10.05 -3.50
N VAL A 275 10.86 9.00 -4.30
CA VAL A 275 10.65 7.61 -3.87
C VAL A 275 11.77 7.19 -2.92
N ASN A 276 11.47 7.19 -1.63
CA ASN A 276 12.35 6.64 -0.61
C ASN A 276 11.89 5.25 -0.22
N VAL A 277 12.80 4.28 -0.28
CA VAL A 277 12.58 2.91 0.16
C VAL A 277 13.55 2.59 1.27
N ASP A 278 13.03 2.21 2.41
CA ASP A 278 13.80 1.80 3.59
C ASP A 278 13.37 0.38 3.98
N ILE A 279 14.32 -0.45 4.35
CA ILE A 279 14.07 -1.80 4.82
C ILE A 279 14.39 -1.83 6.31
N SER A 280 13.35 -2.01 7.13
CA SER A 280 13.56 -2.31 8.54
C SER A 280 14.12 -3.74 8.61
N ALA A 281 15.38 -3.89 9.03
CA ALA A 281 15.89 -5.21 9.39
C ALA A 281 14.97 -5.78 10.48
N ARG A 282 14.36 -6.93 10.22
CA ARG A 282 13.67 -7.67 11.29
C ARG A 282 14.77 -8.14 12.25
N THR A 283 14.84 -7.50 13.41
CA THR A 283 15.65 -7.96 14.55
C THR A 283 14.96 -9.14 15.22
#